data_51c101a26fd5bc3020584a40b88cdff8
#
_entry.id   51c101a26fd5bc3020584a40b88cdff8
#
_cell.length_a   1.000
_cell.length_b   1.000
_cell.length_c   1.000
_cell.angle_alpha   90.00
_cell.angle_beta   90.00
_cell.angle_gamma   90.00
#
_symmetry.space_group_name_H-M   'P 1'
#
loop_
_entity.id
_entity.type
_entity.pdbx_description
1 polymer ?
#
loop_
_entity_poly.entity_id
_entity_poly.type
_entity_poly.pdbx_seq_one_letter_code
_entity_poly.pdbx_strand_id
1 'polypeptide(L)'
;EIPRGRSAKIGIISLCDHNVDAICGASIANKQVYADKHGYDVIVDGDIIDETRPTSWSKLLAMRKYLPYYDFLFYVDADTLVTNYDVKLEDIVDYGYDQILAADRNGLNCGVWLIRNTPWSLWFLDEMWAQSQLVNPSTFVLFHYEQRAMHYLYQSKVWRNAVKQPAYTNANTIRARTKVVNSCVFNSYPAWYKKGDFIVHLAGLKGIAKCLTFRHYFLKTQETQAAIGETLGAPTGEPDVGAPSWGTCFFGRI
;
A
#
# COMPACT_ATOMS: atom_id res chain seq x y z
N GLU A 1 2.38 -0.03 23.70
CA GLU A 1 2.50 -1.51 23.84
C GLU A 1 1.10 -2.12 23.79
N ILE A 2 0.92 -3.18 22.99
CA ILE A 2 -0.34 -3.95 23.00
C ILE A 2 -0.45 -4.68 24.35
N PRO A 3 -1.61 -4.67 25.01
CA PRO A 3 -1.82 -5.41 26.24
C PRO A 3 -1.45 -6.91 26.04
N ARG A 4 -0.75 -7.52 26.99
CA ARG A 4 -0.39 -8.92 26.93
C ARG A 4 -1.62 -9.80 26.71
N GLY A 5 -1.62 -10.60 25.66
CA GLY A 5 -2.70 -11.55 25.33
C GLY A 5 -3.71 -11.06 24.27
N ARG A 6 -3.59 -9.84 23.73
CA ARG A 6 -4.38 -9.37 22.59
C ARG A 6 -3.56 -9.47 21.29
N SER A 7 -4.14 -10.04 20.24
CA SER A 7 -3.58 -9.92 18.89
C SER A 7 -3.62 -8.46 18.41
N ALA A 8 -2.68 -8.06 17.55
CA ALA A 8 -2.67 -6.75 16.94
C ALA A 8 -3.94 -6.57 16.09
N LYS A 9 -4.61 -5.42 16.21
CA LYS A 9 -5.67 -5.04 15.29
C LYS A 9 -5.04 -4.40 14.06
N ILE A 10 -5.15 -5.06 12.90
CA ILE A 10 -4.54 -4.62 11.66
C ILE A 10 -5.62 -4.30 10.63
N GLY A 11 -5.53 -3.11 10.01
CA GLY A 11 -6.36 -2.72 8.89
C GLY A 11 -5.56 -2.72 7.59
N ILE A 12 -6.13 -3.27 6.53
CA ILE A 12 -5.60 -3.20 5.17
C ILE A 12 -6.32 -2.07 4.45
N ILE A 13 -5.59 -1.10 3.93
CA ILE A 13 -6.18 0.05 3.25
C ILE A 13 -5.68 0.14 1.81
N SER A 14 -6.60 0.36 0.88
CA SER A 14 -6.30 0.53 -0.54
C SER A 14 -7.16 1.64 -1.11
N LEU A 15 -6.63 2.41 -2.04
CA LEU A 15 -7.36 3.46 -2.76
C LEU A 15 -7.44 3.12 -4.24
N CYS A 16 -8.61 3.37 -4.82
CA CYS A 16 -8.85 3.24 -6.24
C CYS A 16 -9.17 4.62 -6.83
N ASP A 17 -8.57 4.93 -7.96
CA ASP A 17 -8.90 6.09 -8.77
C ASP A 17 -9.17 5.64 -10.22
N HIS A 18 -9.57 6.58 -11.05
CA HIS A 18 -9.87 6.32 -12.46
C HIS A 18 -8.72 5.65 -13.26
N ASN A 19 -7.47 5.73 -12.80
CA ASN A 19 -6.33 5.10 -13.47
C ASN A 19 -6.28 3.58 -13.25
N VAL A 20 -7.00 3.10 -12.24
CA VAL A 20 -7.03 1.68 -11.84
C VAL A 20 -8.43 1.07 -11.82
N ASP A 21 -9.45 1.80 -12.28
CA ASP A 21 -10.86 1.34 -12.29
C ASP A 21 -11.01 -0.07 -12.85
N ALA A 22 -10.32 -0.36 -13.97
CA ALA A 22 -10.41 -1.67 -14.63
C ALA A 22 -9.93 -2.85 -13.78
N ILE A 23 -9.11 -2.63 -12.76
CA ILE A 23 -8.54 -3.66 -11.90
C ILE A 23 -8.96 -3.52 -10.44
N CYS A 24 -9.56 -2.39 -10.07
CA CYS A 24 -9.87 -2.04 -8.67
C CYS A 24 -10.73 -3.12 -7.99
N GLY A 25 -11.88 -3.49 -8.56
CA GLY A 25 -12.77 -4.48 -7.96
C GLY A 25 -12.07 -5.82 -7.71
N ALA A 26 -11.34 -6.33 -8.69
CA ALA A 26 -10.58 -7.58 -8.55
C ALA A 26 -9.44 -7.47 -7.51
N SER A 27 -8.80 -6.30 -7.44
CA SER A 27 -7.76 -6.02 -6.45
C SER A 27 -8.31 -6.01 -5.03
N ILE A 28 -9.44 -5.36 -4.81
CA ILE A 28 -10.09 -5.32 -3.50
C ILE A 28 -10.61 -6.71 -3.09
N ALA A 29 -11.25 -7.44 -4.02
CA ALA A 29 -11.69 -8.82 -3.76
C ALA A 29 -10.53 -9.73 -3.34
N ASN A 30 -9.39 -9.63 -4.00
CA ASN A 30 -8.18 -10.37 -3.63
C ASN A 30 -7.71 -10.06 -2.20
N LYS A 31 -7.71 -8.78 -1.82
CA LYS A 31 -7.34 -8.34 -0.46
C LYS A 31 -8.37 -8.75 0.57
N GLN A 32 -9.68 -8.76 0.21
CA GLN A 32 -10.75 -9.19 1.10
C GLN A 32 -10.61 -10.66 1.48
N VAL A 33 -10.37 -11.55 0.50
CA VAL A 33 -10.14 -12.99 0.78
C VAL A 33 -8.94 -13.19 1.72
N TYR A 34 -7.89 -12.42 1.53
CA TYR A 34 -6.73 -12.46 2.43
C TYR A 34 -7.09 -11.96 3.84
N ALA A 35 -7.81 -10.87 3.93
CA ALA A 35 -8.25 -10.28 5.18
C ALA A 35 -9.18 -11.23 5.95
N ASP A 36 -10.16 -11.83 5.28
CA ASP A 36 -11.10 -12.79 5.87
C ASP A 36 -10.38 -14.01 6.46
N LYS A 37 -9.35 -14.51 5.75
CA LYS A 37 -8.53 -15.63 6.24
C LYS A 37 -7.84 -15.33 7.56
N HIS A 38 -7.41 -14.09 7.78
CA HIS A 38 -6.58 -13.71 8.93
C HIS A 38 -7.30 -12.85 9.96
N GLY A 39 -8.54 -12.43 9.69
CA GLY A 39 -9.31 -11.58 10.60
C GLY A 39 -8.88 -10.11 10.56
N TYR A 40 -8.42 -9.62 9.40
CA TYR A 40 -8.12 -8.20 9.19
C TYR A 40 -9.33 -7.46 8.62
N ASP A 41 -9.35 -6.13 8.81
CA ASP A 41 -10.35 -5.28 8.17
C ASP A 41 -9.80 -4.76 6.82
N VAL A 42 -10.65 -4.69 5.78
CA VAL A 42 -10.32 -4.01 4.51
C VAL A 42 -11.03 -2.67 4.45
N ILE A 43 -10.28 -1.62 4.16
CA ILE A 43 -10.74 -0.24 4.11
C ILE A 43 -10.57 0.29 2.69
N VAL A 44 -11.68 0.72 2.09
CA VAL A 44 -11.71 1.43 0.80
C VAL A 44 -12.53 2.70 0.98
N ASP A 45 -11.89 3.85 0.83
CA ASP A 45 -12.52 5.16 1.03
C ASP A 45 -12.25 6.05 -0.19
N GLY A 46 -13.19 6.05 -1.14
CA GLY A 46 -13.09 6.88 -2.35
C GLY A 46 -13.29 8.36 -2.06
N ASP A 47 -14.02 8.72 -1.01
CA ASP A 47 -14.33 10.10 -0.67
C ASP A 47 -13.12 10.87 -0.10
N ILE A 48 -12.06 10.16 0.27
CA ILE A 48 -10.82 10.74 0.80
C ILE A 48 -9.92 11.33 -0.29
N ILE A 49 -10.24 11.12 -1.57
CA ILE A 49 -9.41 11.56 -2.68
C ILE A 49 -9.43 13.09 -2.77
N ASP A 50 -8.25 13.69 -2.61
CA ASP A 50 -8.02 15.13 -2.79
C ASP A 50 -7.59 15.40 -4.22
N GLU A 51 -8.45 16.10 -4.97
CA GLU A 51 -8.22 16.41 -6.39
C GLU A 51 -7.21 17.54 -6.62
N THR A 52 -6.78 18.24 -5.56
CA THR A 52 -5.76 19.29 -5.65
C THR A 52 -4.35 18.76 -5.86
N ARG A 53 -4.17 17.44 -5.69
CA ARG A 53 -2.91 16.72 -5.84
C ARG A 53 -3.09 15.45 -6.68
N PRO A 54 -2.00 14.90 -7.25
CA PRO A 54 -2.05 13.54 -7.82
C PRO A 54 -2.65 12.56 -6.81
N THR A 55 -3.57 11.71 -7.25
CA THR A 55 -4.38 10.82 -6.39
C THR A 55 -3.54 9.99 -5.42
N SER A 56 -2.34 9.60 -5.83
CA SER A 56 -1.41 8.85 -4.95
C SER A 56 -1.09 9.55 -3.63
N TRP A 57 -1.20 10.90 -3.56
CA TRP A 57 -1.01 11.65 -2.32
C TRP A 57 -2.14 11.40 -1.32
N SER A 58 -3.34 11.09 -1.78
CA SER A 58 -4.51 10.86 -0.93
C SER A 58 -4.36 9.65 -0.01
N LYS A 59 -3.41 8.73 -0.32
CA LYS A 59 -3.06 7.63 0.62
C LYS A 59 -2.62 8.16 1.99
N LEU A 60 -1.95 9.31 2.02
CA LEU A 60 -1.49 9.92 3.28
C LEU A 60 -2.69 10.37 4.13
N LEU A 61 -3.70 10.96 3.50
CA LEU A 61 -4.95 11.37 4.16
C LEU A 61 -5.71 10.14 4.67
N ALA A 62 -5.83 9.11 3.83
CA ALA A 62 -6.50 7.87 4.20
C ALA A 62 -5.80 7.18 5.39
N MET A 63 -4.49 7.01 5.31
CA MET A 63 -3.71 6.43 6.42
C MET A 63 -3.85 7.29 7.69
N ARG A 64 -3.79 8.61 7.57
CA ARG A 64 -3.94 9.55 8.69
C ARG A 64 -5.32 9.46 9.36
N LYS A 65 -6.38 9.28 8.55
CA LYS A 65 -7.77 9.15 9.02
C LYS A 65 -7.98 7.85 9.80
N TYR A 66 -7.48 6.73 9.26
CA TYR A 66 -7.80 5.40 9.77
C TYR A 66 -6.80 4.83 10.78
N LEU A 67 -5.55 5.30 10.78
CA LEU A 67 -4.52 4.80 11.70
C LEU A 67 -4.92 4.81 13.18
N PRO A 68 -5.66 5.81 13.71
CA PRO A 68 -6.07 5.83 15.11
C PRO A 68 -6.99 4.67 15.55
N TYR A 69 -7.62 3.95 14.61
CA TYR A 69 -8.55 2.86 14.89
C TYR A 69 -7.90 1.48 14.92
N TYR A 70 -6.60 1.40 14.59
CA TYR A 70 -5.82 0.17 14.46
C TYR A 70 -4.52 0.26 15.24
N ASP A 71 -3.89 -0.88 15.51
CA ASP A 71 -2.51 -0.91 16.02
C ASP A 71 -1.51 -0.73 14.87
N PHE A 72 -1.87 -1.26 13.69
CA PHE A 72 -1.14 -1.10 12.44
C PHE A 72 -2.10 -0.90 11.28
N LEU A 73 -1.67 -0.10 10.29
CA LEU A 73 -2.28 -0.09 8.97
C LEU A 73 -1.30 -0.66 7.95
N PHE A 74 -1.82 -1.49 7.06
CA PHE A 74 -1.12 -2.00 5.90
C PHE A 74 -1.69 -1.36 4.65
N TYR A 75 -1.04 -0.30 4.17
CA TYR A 75 -1.41 0.34 2.91
C TYR A 75 -0.91 -0.49 1.74
N VAL A 76 -1.77 -0.71 0.75
CA VAL A 76 -1.47 -1.53 -0.43
C VAL A 76 -2.08 -0.86 -1.66
N ASP A 77 -1.27 -0.47 -2.64
CA ASP A 77 -1.76 0.13 -3.89
C ASP A 77 -2.76 -0.81 -4.61
N ALA A 78 -3.69 -0.23 -5.35
CA ALA A 78 -4.69 -1.01 -6.09
C ALA A 78 -4.09 -1.91 -7.18
N ASP A 79 -2.91 -1.62 -7.67
CA ASP A 79 -2.20 -2.45 -8.65
C ASP A 79 -1.28 -3.52 -8.01
N THR A 80 -1.67 -3.97 -6.83
CA THR A 80 -1.02 -5.09 -6.12
C THR A 80 -1.97 -6.27 -5.98
N LEU A 81 -1.42 -7.47 -5.87
CA LEU A 81 -2.14 -8.70 -5.55
C LEU A 81 -1.43 -9.47 -4.46
N VAL A 82 -2.17 -9.92 -3.45
CA VAL A 82 -1.71 -10.95 -2.52
C VAL A 82 -1.62 -12.25 -3.30
N THR A 83 -0.47 -12.87 -3.29
CA THR A 83 -0.16 -14.11 -4.03
C THR A 83 0.17 -15.29 -3.11
N ASN A 84 0.53 -14.99 -1.86
CA ASN A 84 0.72 -15.99 -0.82
C ASN A 84 -0.15 -15.64 0.39
N TYR A 85 -1.27 -16.31 0.51
CA TYR A 85 -2.25 -16.08 1.57
C TYR A 85 -1.85 -16.68 2.93
N ASP A 86 -0.73 -17.42 3.03
CA ASP A 86 -0.27 -18.02 4.28
C ASP A 86 0.61 -17.06 5.10
N VAL A 87 1.13 -16.02 4.46
CA VAL A 87 1.92 -14.99 5.15
C VAL A 87 1.01 -14.15 6.03
N LYS A 88 1.30 -14.06 7.32
CA LYS A 88 0.58 -13.19 8.26
C LYS A 88 1.27 -11.84 8.38
N LEU A 89 0.49 -10.78 8.52
CA LEU A 89 1.05 -9.45 8.76
C LEU A 89 1.77 -9.38 10.10
N GLU A 90 1.35 -10.16 11.09
CA GLU A 90 2.02 -10.28 12.39
C GLU A 90 3.46 -10.80 12.29
N ASP A 91 3.76 -11.60 11.25
CA ASP A 91 5.12 -12.11 11.00
C ASP A 91 6.04 -11.03 10.41
N ILE A 92 5.46 -9.97 9.84
CA ILE A 92 6.18 -8.83 9.25
C ILE A 92 6.33 -7.69 10.27
N VAL A 93 5.34 -7.53 11.15
CA VAL A 93 5.30 -6.47 12.18
C VAL A 93 6.59 -6.50 13.02
N ASP A 94 7.12 -5.31 13.29
CA ASP A 94 8.27 -5.13 14.16
C ASP A 94 8.03 -3.91 15.06
N TYR A 95 7.81 -4.17 16.35
CA TYR A 95 7.52 -3.13 17.34
C TYR A 95 8.69 -2.20 17.65
N GLY A 96 9.88 -2.51 17.16
CA GLY A 96 11.05 -1.64 17.24
C GLY A 96 10.99 -0.44 16.28
N TYR A 97 10.05 -0.47 15.32
CA TYR A 97 9.90 0.55 14.28
C TYR A 97 8.48 1.08 14.22
N ASP A 98 8.33 2.29 13.70
CA ASP A 98 7.02 2.90 13.49
C ASP A 98 6.51 2.67 12.06
N GLN A 99 7.40 2.35 11.13
CA GLN A 99 7.01 1.99 9.76
C GLN A 99 7.96 0.97 9.14
N ILE A 100 7.43 0.18 8.21
CA ILE A 100 8.17 -0.81 7.44
C ILE A 100 7.84 -0.61 5.95
N LEU A 101 8.86 -0.43 5.14
CA LEU A 101 8.76 -0.26 3.69
C LEU A 101 9.77 -1.15 2.97
N ALA A 102 9.43 -1.52 1.75
CA ALA A 102 10.40 -2.15 0.85
C ALA A 102 11.22 -1.10 0.11
N ALA A 103 12.47 -1.43 -0.18
CA ALA A 103 13.30 -0.66 -1.09
C ALA A 103 13.51 -1.42 -2.41
N ASP A 104 13.53 -0.67 -3.48
CA ASP A 104 13.87 -1.12 -4.83
C ASP A 104 15.05 -0.30 -5.40
N ARG A 105 15.31 -0.40 -6.71
CA ARG A 105 16.38 0.36 -7.38
C ARG A 105 16.17 1.87 -7.32
N ASN A 106 14.92 2.33 -7.13
CA ASN A 106 14.55 3.75 -7.06
C ASN A 106 14.53 4.27 -5.61
N GLY A 107 14.78 3.42 -4.63
CA GLY A 107 14.74 3.74 -3.20
C GLY A 107 13.52 3.14 -2.49
N LEU A 108 13.00 3.82 -1.46
CA LEU A 108 11.82 3.36 -0.73
C LEU A 108 10.58 3.41 -1.61
N ASN A 109 9.81 2.33 -1.61
CA ASN A 109 8.56 2.23 -2.35
C ASN A 109 7.36 2.35 -1.40
N CYS A 110 6.48 3.34 -1.66
CA CYS A 110 5.29 3.62 -0.84
C CYS A 110 4.02 2.91 -1.31
N GLY A 111 4.11 2.06 -2.32
CA GLY A 111 2.94 1.32 -2.83
C GLY A 111 2.53 0.15 -1.95
N VAL A 112 3.44 -0.33 -1.08
CA VAL A 112 3.13 -1.25 0.01
C VAL A 112 3.84 -0.75 1.26
N TRP A 113 3.07 -0.44 2.30
CA TRP A 113 3.58 0.28 3.47
C TRP A 113 2.86 -0.17 4.74
N LEU A 114 3.60 -0.75 5.68
CA LEU A 114 3.10 -1.08 7.01
C LEU A 114 3.49 0.03 7.98
N ILE A 115 2.50 0.61 8.67
CA ILE A 115 2.71 1.72 9.61
C ILE A 115 2.03 1.42 10.95
N ARG A 116 2.75 1.66 12.03
CA ARG A 116 2.27 1.49 13.40
C ARG A 116 1.55 2.74 13.89
N ASN A 117 0.50 2.58 14.67
CA ASN A 117 -0.20 3.69 15.33
C ASN A 117 0.64 4.24 16.48
N THR A 118 1.34 5.32 16.21
CA THR A 118 2.13 6.06 17.20
C THR A 118 2.00 7.57 16.95
N PRO A 119 2.25 8.42 17.96
CA PRO A 119 2.29 9.87 17.74
C PRO A 119 3.29 10.29 16.66
N TRP A 120 4.42 9.56 16.53
CA TRP A 120 5.39 9.79 15.48
C TRP A 120 4.81 9.51 14.09
N SER A 121 4.12 8.40 13.92
CA SER A 121 3.52 8.01 12.63
C SER A 121 2.48 9.01 12.17
N LEU A 122 1.61 9.47 13.07
CA LEU A 122 0.61 10.49 12.77
C LEU A 122 1.27 11.80 12.35
N TRP A 123 2.29 12.25 13.09
CA TRP A 123 3.09 13.40 12.73
C TRP A 123 3.77 13.21 11.35
N PHE A 124 4.34 12.04 11.09
CA PHE A 124 5.07 11.77 9.85
C PHE A 124 4.17 11.81 8.60
N LEU A 125 2.93 11.30 8.70
CA LEU A 125 1.94 11.42 7.64
C LEU A 125 1.57 12.88 7.36
N ASP A 126 1.36 13.68 8.43
CA ASP A 126 1.09 15.12 8.32
C ASP A 126 2.29 15.85 7.69
N GLU A 127 3.51 15.48 8.07
CA GLU A 127 4.73 16.06 7.54
C GLU A 127 4.95 15.71 6.06
N MET A 128 4.69 14.48 5.65
CA MET A 128 4.72 14.11 4.23
C MET A 128 3.70 14.93 3.43
N TRP A 129 2.49 15.07 3.95
CA TRP A 129 1.45 15.87 3.30
C TRP A 129 1.86 17.34 3.18
N ALA A 130 2.55 17.89 4.15
CA ALA A 130 3.01 19.28 4.16
C ALA A 130 4.06 19.59 3.06
N GLN A 131 4.65 18.58 2.39
CA GLN A 131 5.65 18.78 1.33
C GLN A 131 5.03 19.25 0.00
N SER A 132 4.21 20.29 0.03
CA SER A 132 3.46 20.81 -1.14
C SER A 132 4.36 21.22 -2.32
N GLN A 133 5.59 21.68 -2.05
CA GLN A 133 6.59 22.02 -3.07
C GLN A 133 7.03 20.82 -3.93
N LEU A 134 6.71 19.59 -3.50
CA LEU A 134 7.04 18.37 -4.23
C LEU A 134 5.87 17.86 -5.08
N VAL A 135 4.68 18.50 -5.01
CA VAL A 135 3.47 18.10 -5.72
C VAL A 135 3.56 18.39 -7.22
N ASN A 136 4.07 19.58 -7.58
CA ASN A 136 4.23 20.01 -8.97
C ASN A 136 5.71 20.26 -9.28
N PRO A 137 6.49 19.25 -9.61
CA PRO A 137 7.85 19.50 -10.05
C PRO A 137 7.83 20.07 -11.47
N SER A 138 8.59 21.15 -11.69
CA SER A 138 8.90 21.61 -13.03
C SER A 138 9.40 20.44 -13.88
N THR A 139 8.76 20.18 -14.96
CA THR A 139 8.91 19.37 -16.18
C THR A 139 10.00 18.29 -16.32
N PHE A 140 10.98 18.16 -15.44
CA PHE A 140 12.11 17.24 -15.61
C PHE A 140 12.20 16.10 -14.61
N VAL A 141 11.22 15.90 -13.71
CA VAL A 141 11.29 14.86 -12.68
C VAL A 141 10.31 13.74 -13.00
N LEU A 142 10.83 12.54 -13.23
CA LEU A 142 10.09 11.34 -13.61
C LEU A 142 9.07 10.83 -12.56
N PHE A 143 9.08 11.38 -11.34
CA PHE A 143 8.24 10.91 -10.23
C PHE A 143 7.50 12.08 -9.59
N HIS A 144 6.18 12.14 -9.80
CA HIS A 144 5.29 13.17 -9.26
C HIS A 144 4.50 12.70 -8.02
N TYR A 145 4.85 11.53 -7.48
CA TYR A 145 4.08 10.85 -6.46
C TYR A 145 4.53 11.24 -5.05
N GLU A 146 3.73 10.92 -4.06
CA GLU A 146 3.99 11.08 -2.63
C GLU A 146 5.30 10.39 -2.18
N GLN A 147 5.72 9.36 -2.90
CA GLN A 147 7.00 8.68 -2.70
C GLN A 147 8.20 9.64 -2.75
N ARG A 148 8.08 10.73 -3.51
CA ARG A 148 9.10 11.78 -3.52
C ARG A 148 9.22 12.49 -2.18
N ALA A 149 8.09 12.75 -1.50
CA ALA A 149 8.11 13.30 -0.15
C ALA A 149 8.77 12.33 0.84
N MET A 150 8.47 11.03 0.74
CA MET A 150 9.15 9.99 1.52
C MET A 150 10.67 10.04 1.30
N HIS A 151 11.13 10.05 0.06
CA HIS A 151 12.57 10.10 -0.25
C HIS A 151 13.22 11.38 0.26
N TYR A 152 12.55 12.52 0.07
CA TYR A 152 13.03 13.80 0.53
C TYR A 152 13.23 13.81 2.05
N LEU A 153 12.24 13.35 2.80
CA LEU A 153 12.28 13.29 4.26
C LEU A 153 13.28 12.26 4.78
N TYR A 154 13.36 11.11 4.14
CA TYR A 154 14.26 10.03 4.54
C TYR A 154 15.73 10.31 4.25
N GLN A 155 16.04 10.99 3.13
CA GLN A 155 17.41 11.22 2.67
C GLN A 155 17.97 12.60 3.03
N SER A 156 17.10 13.56 3.34
CA SER A 156 17.46 14.98 3.33
C SER A 156 18.39 15.36 4.48
N LYS A 157 19.55 15.87 4.11
CA LYS A 157 20.42 16.67 4.98
C LYS A 157 19.90 18.11 5.15
N VAL A 158 18.94 18.54 4.34
CA VAL A 158 18.43 19.92 4.21
C VAL A 158 17.44 20.28 5.31
N TRP A 159 16.89 19.30 5.99
CA TRP A 159 15.95 19.48 7.11
C TRP A 159 16.46 20.34 8.26
N ARG A 160 17.75 20.60 8.32
CA ARG A 160 18.36 21.35 9.42
C ARG A 160 17.93 22.81 9.47
N ASN A 161 17.34 23.35 8.40
CA ASN A 161 17.09 24.79 8.25
C ASN A 161 15.62 25.19 8.11
N ALA A 162 14.68 24.25 8.03
CA ALA A 162 13.28 24.56 7.80
C ALA A 162 12.47 24.37 9.08
N VAL A 163 12.09 25.47 9.71
CA VAL A 163 11.03 25.61 10.70
C VAL A 163 11.33 25.01 12.09
N LYS A 164 10.96 25.73 13.14
CA LYS A 164 10.92 25.28 14.56
C LYS A 164 10.10 23.98 14.64
N GLN A 165 10.78 22.88 14.81
CA GLN A 165 10.16 21.57 14.69
C GLN A 165 10.22 20.77 15.99
N PRO A 166 9.20 19.95 16.29
CA PRO A 166 9.21 19.06 17.44
C PRO A 166 10.36 18.03 17.32
N ALA A 167 10.68 17.34 18.40
CA ALA A 167 11.82 16.45 18.57
C ALA A 167 12.00 15.32 17.52
N TYR A 168 11.06 15.18 16.58
CA TYR A 168 11.04 14.10 15.57
C TYR A 168 11.70 14.43 14.22
N THR A 169 12.25 15.61 14.04
CA THR A 169 12.55 16.22 12.73
C THR A 169 13.93 15.93 12.17
N ASN A 170 14.70 15.11 12.81
CA ASN A 170 16.01 14.72 12.33
C ASN A 170 15.86 13.56 11.32
N ALA A 171 16.49 13.64 10.13
CA ALA A 171 16.54 12.53 9.16
C ALA A 171 17.05 11.22 9.81
N ASN A 172 17.94 11.31 10.78
CA ASN A 172 18.37 10.16 11.57
C ASN A 172 17.23 9.56 12.39
N THR A 173 16.30 10.39 12.89
CA THR A 173 15.12 9.91 13.60
C THR A 173 14.15 9.20 12.67
N ILE A 174 13.93 9.70 11.44
CA ILE A 174 13.09 9.04 10.45
C ILE A 174 13.68 7.67 10.09
N ARG A 175 14.98 7.59 9.86
CA ARG A 175 15.69 6.33 9.58
C ARG A 175 15.61 5.36 10.75
N ALA A 176 15.81 5.82 11.98
CA ALA A 176 15.73 5.00 13.18
C ALA A 176 14.31 4.46 13.43
N ARG A 177 13.28 5.13 12.90
CA ARG A 177 11.86 4.73 13.00
C ARG A 177 11.38 3.88 11.82
N THR A 178 12.23 3.70 10.79
CA THR A 178 11.88 3.02 9.55
C THR A 178 12.67 1.73 9.40
N LYS A 179 11.98 0.60 9.36
CA LYS A 179 12.56 -0.67 8.92
C LYS A 179 12.48 -0.77 7.40
N VAL A 180 13.62 -0.93 6.76
CA VAL A 180 13.70 -1.15 5.31
C VAL A 180 13.95 -2.61 5.05
N VAL A 181 13.07 -3.23 4.24
CA VAL A 181 13.16 -4.63 3.87
C VAL A 181 13.40 -4.79 2.36
N ASN A 182 13.79 -5.98 1.95
CA ASN A 182 13.89 -6.31 0.53
C ASN A 182 12.49 -6.36 -0.09
N SER A 183 12.37 -5.97 -1.37
CA SER A 183 11.08 -5.97 -2.08
C SER A 183 10.39 -7.34 -2.09
N CYS A 184 11.14 -8.45 -2.09
CA CYS A 184 10.54 -9.79 -2.04
C CYS A 184 9.77 -10.10 -0.74
N VAL A 185 9.90 -9.30 0.32
CA VAL A 185 9.16 -9.52 1.57
C VAL A 185 7.66 -9.25 1.38
N PHE A 186 7.31 -8.12 0.76
CA PHE A 186 5.89 -7.77 0.51
C PHE A 186 5.65 -6.84 -0.69
N ASN A 187 6.61 -6.68 -1.62
CA ASN A 187 6.52 -5.72 -2.72
C ASN A 187 7.28 -6.21 -3.96
N SER A 188 7.05 -7.48 -4.36
CA SER A 188 7.73 -8.08 -5.50
C SER A 188 7.22 -7.52 -6.82
N TYR A 189 8.13 -7.12 -7.72
CA TYR A 189 7.75 -6.76 -9.08
C TYR A 189 7.63 -7.98 -9.98
N PRO A 190 6.79 -7.95 -11.03
CA PRO A 190 6.60 -9.07 -11.95
C PRO A 190 7.91 -9.68 -12.50
N ALA A 191 8.92 -8.83 -12.77
CA ALA A 191 10.21 -9.28 -13.30
C ALA A 191 11.05 -10.09 -12.32
N TRP A 192 10.80 -9.98 -11.01
CA TRP A 192 11.56 -10.65 -9.95
C TRP A 192 10.71 -11.52 -9.04
N TYR A 193 9.40 -11.54 -9.29
CA TYR A 193 8.45 -12.36 -8.53
C TYR A 193 8.83 -13.84 -8.59
N LYS A 194 8.83 -14.47 -7.43
CA LYS A 194 9.00 -15.91 -7.28
C LYS A 194 7.75 -16.50 -6.64
N LYS A 195 7.43 -17.75 -7.00
CA LYS A 195 6.35 -18.49 -6.34
C LYS A 195 6.62 -18.56 -4.84
N GLY A 196 5.66 -18.10 -4.05
CA GLY A 196 5.78 -17.98 -2.59
C GLY A 196 6.01 -16.56 -2.08
N ASP A 197 6.37 -15.59 -2.94
CA ASP A 197 6.39 -14.18 -2.56
C ASP A 197 4.99 -13.74 -2.12
N PHE A 198 4.93 -12.86 -1.12
CA PHE A 198 3.67 -12.48 -0.49
C PHE A 198 2.79 -11.63 -1.42
N ILE A 199 3.34 -10.56 -1.97
CA ILE A 199 2.61 -9.61 -2.82
C ILE A 199 3.37 -9.37 -4.12
N VAL A 200 2.65 -9.39 -5.25
CA VAL A 200 3.13 -8.85 -6.51
C VAL A 200 2.59 -7.44 -6.73
N HIS A 201 3.46 -6.50 -7.07
CA HIS A 201 3.14 -5.10 -7.30
C HIS A 201 3.48 -4.70 -8.74
N LEU A 202 2.50 -4.20 -9.47
CA LEU A 202 2.62 -3.84 -10.88
C LEU A 202 3.10 -2.38 -11.06
N ALA A 203 3.93 -1.90 -10.13
CA ALA A 203 4.44 -0.53 -10.16
C ALA A 203 5.11 -0.19 -11.50
N GLY A 204 4.79 1.00 -12.00
CA GLY A 204 5.35 1.51 -13.27
C GLY A 204 4.71 0.94 -14.54
N LEU A 205 3.93 -0.13 -14.47
CA LEU A 205 3.14 -0.59 -15.62
C LEU A 205 1.94 0.34 -15.85
N LYS A 206 1.57 0.53 -17.11
CA LYS A 206 0.47 1.41 -17.51
C LYS A 206 -0.40 0.75 -18.60
N GLY A 207 -1.65 1.22 -18.71
CA GLY A 207 -2.58 0.84 -19.77
C GLY A 207 -2.73 -0.68 -19.91
N ILE A 208 -2.76 -1.17 -21.14
CA ILE A 208 -3.00 -2.59 -21.46
C ILE A 208 -1.97 -3.51 -20.79
N ALA A 209 -0.70 -3.11 -20.73
CA ALA A 209 0.34 -3.94 -20.10
C ALA A 209 0.04 -4.17 -18.60
N LYS A 210 -0.41 -3.14 -17.87
CA LYS A 210 -0.84 -3.30 -16.48
C LYS A 210 -2.01 -4.27 -16.37
N CYS A 211 -3.06 -4.09 -17.17
CA CYS A 211 -4.26 -4.94 -17.14
C CYS A 211 -3.96 -6.41 -17.45
N LEU A 212 -3.18 -6.68 -18.50
CA LEU A 212 -2.82 -8.06 -18.87
C LEU A 212 -1.95 -8.72 -17.80
N THR A 213 -0.98 -7.99 -17.25
CA THR A 213 -0.13 -8.52 -16.18
C THR A 213 -0.93 -8.74 -14.91
N PHE A 214 -1.83 -7.81 -14.55
CA PHE A 214 -2.72 -7.97 -13.40
C PHE A 214 -3.60 -9.22 -13.56
N ARG A 215 -4.29 -9.35 -14.71
CA ARG A 215 -5.12 -10.52 -15.02
C ARG A 215 -4.32 -11.82 -14.90
N HIS A 216 -3.09 -11.87 -15.41
CA HIS A 216 -2.24 -13.04 -15.33
C HIS A 216 -2.00 -13.50 -13.88
N TYR A 217 -1.64 -12.58 -12.98
CA TYR A 217 -1.42 -12.91 -11.59
C TYR A 217 -2.74 -13.16 -10.85
N PHE A 218 -3.79 -12.41 -11.14
CA PHE A 218 -5.11 -12.61 -10.54
C PHE A 218 -5.65 -14.01 -10.80
N LEU A 219 -5.60 -14.49 -12.04
CA LEU A 219 -6.03 -15.86 -12.36
C LEU A 219 -5.24 -16.92 -11.59
N LYS A 220 -3.96 -16.71 -11.36
CA LYS A 220 -3.14 -17.62 -10.54
C LYS A 220 -3.55 -17.63 -9.06
N THR A 221 -4.17 -16.59 -8.56
CA THR A 221 -4.64 -16.54 -7.17
C THR A 221 -6.03 -17.13 -6.98
N GLN A 222 -6.83 -17.28 -8.05
CA GLN A 222 -8.23 -17.73 -7.92
C GLN A 222 -8.38 -19.15 -7.37
N GLU A 223 -7.53 -20.08 -7.78
CA GLU A 223 -7.56 -21.45 -7.23
C GLU A 223 -7.29 -21.45 -5.72
N THR A 224 -6.34 -20.64 -5.27
CA THR A 224 -6.03 -20.48 -3.84
C THR A 224 -7.17 -19.80 -3.09
N GLN A 225 -7.81 -18.81 -3.71
CA GLN A 225 -8.97 -18.10 -3.12
C GLN A 225 -10.17 -19.04 -2.95
N ALA A 226 -10.46 -19.89 -3.94
CA ALA A 226 -11.52 -20.87 -3.86
C ALA A 226 -11.30 -21.86 -2.71
N ALA A 227 -10.10 -22.41 -2.59
CA ALA A 227 -9.74 -23.32 -1.50
C ALA A 227 -9.86 -22.66 -0.10
N ILE A 228 -9.52 -21.38 0.02
CA ILE A 228 -9.70 -20.60 1.25
C ILE A 228 -11.19 -20.42 1.57
N GLY A 229 -12.01 -20.06 0.57
CA GLY A 229 -13.46 -19.90 0.72
C GLY A 229 -14.12 -21.16 1.21
N GLU A 230 -13.78 -22.32 0.65
CA GLU A 230 -14.25 -23.63 1.11
C GLU A 230 -13.87 -23.91 2.57
N THR A 231 -12.65 -23.58 2.97
CA THR A 231 -12.15 -23.79 4.33
C THR A 231 -12.86 -22.92 5.36
N LEU A 232 -13.19 -21.69 4.99
CA LEU A 232 -13.90 -20.73 5.86
C LEU A 232 -15.40 -20.98 5.94
N GLY A 233 -15.94 -21.95 5.17
CA GLY A 233 -17.38 -22.26 5.13
C GLY A 233 -18.18 -21.11 4.50
N ALA A 234 -17.55 -20.24 3.76
CA ALA A 234 -18.24 -19.22 3.00
C ALA A 234 -19.14 -19.89 1.94
N PRO A 235 -20.39 -19.41 1.71
CA PRO A 235 -21.20 -19.92 0.63
C PRO A 235 -20.41 -19.76 -0.67
N THR A 236 -20.36 -20.83 -1.47
CA THR A 236 -19.70 -20.88 -2.78
C THR A 236 -20.40 -20.02 -3.85
N GLY A 237 -21.18 -19.01 -3.42
CA GLY A 237 -21.68 -17.96 -4.29
C GLY A 237 -20.51 -17.09 -4.70
N GLU A 238 -20.30 -16.98 -6.02
CA GLU A 238 -19.43 -15.93 -6.55
C GLU A 238 -19.76 -14.63 -5.80
N PRO A 239 -18.77 -13.94 -5.19
CA PRO A 239 -19.05 -12.59 -4.75
C PRO A 239 -19.51 -11.85 -6.00
N ASP A 240 -20.67 -11.22 -5.93
CA ASP A 240 -21.18 -10.32 -6.99
C ASP A 240 -20.31 -9.04 -7.01
N VAL A 241 -19.03 -9.24 -7.14
CA VAL A 241 -18.08 -8.28 -7.64
C VAL A 241 -18.29 -8.32 -9.14
N GLY A 242 -19.11 -7.41 -9.65
CA GLY A 242 -19.42 -7.31 -11.07
C GLY A 242 -18.19 -7.68 -11.89
N ALA A 243 -18.36 -8.61 -12.82
CA ALA A 243 -17.26 -9.23 -13.55
C ALA A 243 -16.22 -8.18 -13.91
N PRO A 244 -14.92 -8.37 -13.56
CA PRO A 244 -13.91 -7.37 -13.81
C PRO A 244 -14.07 -6.89 -15.24
N SER A 245 -14.30 -5.60 -15.44
CA SER A 245 -14.60 -5.05 -16.76
C SER A 245 -13.32 -5.02 -17.60
N TRP A 246 -12.77 -6.22 -17.85
CA TRP A 246 -11.57 -6.39 -18.70
C TRP A 246 -11.72 -5.70 -20.06
N GLY A 247 -12.99 -5.46 -20.50
CA GLY A 247 -13.30 -4.68 -21.69
C GLY A 247 -12.76 -3.26 -21.65
N THR A 248 -12.73 -2.60 -20.49
CA THR A 248 -12.18 -1.24 -20.36
C THR A 248 -10.67 -1.21 -20.49
N CYS A 249 -9.98 -2.31 -20.21
CA CYS A 249 -8.55 -2.45 -20.46
C CYS A 249 -8.19 -2.46 -21.95
N PHE A 250 -9.12 -2.87 -22.82
CA PHE A 250 -8.91 -2.96 -24.27
C PHE A 250 -9.38 -1.72 -25.03
N PHE A 251 -10.31 -0.94 -24.45
CA PHE A 251 -10.95 0.21 -25.10
C PHE A 251 -10.72 1.53 -24.36
N GLY A 252 -9.76 1.57 -23.44
CA GLY A 252 -9.37 2.81 -22.74
C GLY A 252 -9.01 3.88 -23.77
N ARG A 253 -9.68 5.02 -23.70
CA ARG A 253 -9.56 6.17 -24.61
C ARG A 253 -8.09 6.52 -24.83
N ILE A 254 -7.75 6.63 -26.12
CA ILE A 254 -6.54 7.26 -26.64
C ILE A 254 -6.53 8.74 -26.24
#